data_26f151f2d30f1fed359ac839a87254ab
#
_entry.id   26f151f2d30f1fed359ac839a87254ab
#
_cell.length_a   1.000
_cell.length_b   1.000
_cell.length_c   1.000
_cell.angle_alpha   90.00
_cell.angle_beta   90.00
_cell.angle_gamma   90.00
#
_symmetry.space_group_name_H-M   'P 1'
#
loop_
_entity.id
_entity.type
_entity.pdbx_description
1 polymer ?
#
loop_
_entity_poly.entity_id
_entity_poly.type
_entity_poly.pdbx_seq_one_letter_code
_entity_poly.pdbx_strand_id
1 'polypeptide(L)'
;LPPNAGRDAILETLQGCSEQSEDDDWIVAGDYNPNIPGNEKLDRKFLDQAFPDKAIYIYDFTIHHALVNSKALTLAGIHSGTADPPGGKGVKDIVTGEPTGELIEMATALVSRVIPPYDAEINGNALRYSIARCHQYGITSVQEASGTPTLLQLYNEFDHSQELNLFVMTHIVWGSEKWGDETVSGLDDLIAA
;
A
#
# COMPACT_ATOMS: atom_id res chain seq x y z
N LEU A 1 9.83 -1.76 4.84
CA LEU A 1 10.88 -2.80 4.99
C LEU A 1 12.27 -2.16 4.86
N PRO A 2 13.34 -2.73 5.49
CA PRO A 2 14.68 -2.22 5.30
C PRO A 2 15.12 -2.33 3.82
N PRO A 3 15.85 -1.34 3.28
CA PRO A 3 16.35 -1.40 1.90
C PRO A 3 17.22 -2.65 1.69
N ASN A 4 16.98 -3.37 0.62
CA ASN A 4 17.68 -4.62 0.26
C ASN A 4 17.60 -5.71 1.37
N ALA A 5 16.55 -5.71 2.16
CA ALA A 5 16.32 -6.74 3.15
C ALA A 5 16.31 -8.14 2.52
N GLY A 6 17.07 -9.06 3.09
CA GLY A 6 16.95 -10.48 2.80
C GLY A 6 15.69 -11.07 3.43
N ARG A 7 15.41 -12.31 3.09
CA ARG A 7 14.20 -13.04 3.52
C ARG A 7 13.98 -13.02 5.04
N ASP A 8 15.04 -13.26 5.81
CA ASP A 8 14.96 -13.31 7.27
C ASP A 8 14.65 -11.94 7.89
N ALA A 9 15.27 -10.88 7.36
CA ALA A 9 15.02 -9.51 7.82
C ALA A 9 13.61 -9.03 7.48
N ILE A 10 13.04 -9.48 6.36
CA ILE A 10 11.64 -9.22 6.01
C ILE A 10 10.71 -9.89 7.03
N LEU A 11 10.96 -11.17 7.35
CA LEU A 11 10.18 -11.89 8.36
C LEU A 11 10.24 -11.22 9.72
N GLU A 12 11.43 -10.90 10.20
CA GLU A 12 11.64 -10.23 11.48
C GLU A 12 10.86 -8.91 11.55
N THR A 13 10.93 -8.11 10.48
CA THR A 13 10.19 -6.84 10.41
C THR A 13 8.68 -7.06 10.46
N LEU A 14 8.15 -8.01 9.67
CA LEU A 14 6.72 -8.31 9.65
C LEU A 14 6.24 -8.92 10.97
N GLN A 15 7.07 -9.73 11.64
CA GLN A 15 6.76 -10.27 12.96
C GLN A 15 6.66 -9.17 14.01
N GLY A 16 7.63 -8.24 14.02
CA GLY A 16 7.57 -7.06 14.89
C GLY A 16 6.32 -6.20 14.66
N CYS A 17 5.89 -6.02 13.40
CA CYS A 17 4.62 -5.36 13.09
C CYS A 17 3.42 -6.16 13.63
N SER A 18 3.42 -7.47 13.47
CA SER A 18 2.34 -8.35 13.93
C SER A 18 2.15 -8.31 15.45
N GLU A 19 3.25 -8.23 16.20
CA GLU A 19 3.23 -8.14 17.67
C GLU A 19 2.71 -6.79 18.18
N GLN A 20 2.94 -5.71 17.41
CA GLN A 20 2.46 -4.37 17.74
C GLN A 20 0.99 -4.13 17.36
N SER A 21 0.44 -4.96 16.48
CA SER A 21 -0.92 -4.84 15.94
C SER A 21 -1.66 -6.17 16.14
N GLU A 22 -1.77 -6.63 17.40
CA GLU A 22 -2.37 -7.93 17.73
C GLU A 22 -3.82 -8.05 17.25
N ASP A 23 -4.57 -6.96 17.33
CA ASP A 23 -6.00 -6.90 16.96
C ASP A 23 -6.22 -6.69 15.45
N ASP A 24 -5.19 -6.33 14.69
CA ASP A 24 -5.32 -6.10 13.25
C ASP A 24 -5.24 -7.41 12.47
N ASP A 25 -6.24 -7.65 11.63
CA ASP A 25 -6.24 -8.78 10.70
C ASP A 25 -5.25 -8.63 9.53
N TRP A 26 -4.75 -7.42 9.30
CA TRP A 26 -3.87 -7.07 8.20
C TRP A 26 -2.50 -6.59 8.65
N ILE A 27 -1.47 -7.01 7.91
CA ILE A 27 -0.13 -6.41 7.93
C ILE A 27 0.14 -5.82 6.56
N VAL A 28 0.29 -4.49 6.52
CA VAL A 28 0.64 -3.75 5.30
C VAL A 28 2.08 -3.25 5.44
N ALA A 29 2.92 -3.58 4.46
CA ALA A 29 4.32 -3.18 4.45
C ALA A 29 4.73 -2.66 3.07
N GLY A 30 5.74 -1.81 3.03
CA GLY A 30 6.26 -1.22 1.82
C GLY A 30 7.77 -1.44 1.63
N ASP A 31 8.29 -0.87 0.53
CA ASP A 31 9.71 -0.89 0.18
C ASP A 31 10.29 -2.30 -0.04
N TYR A 32 9.44 -3.24 -0.48
CA TYR A 32 9.89 -4.57 -0.86
C TYR A 32 10.73 -4.51 -2.14
N ASN A 33 11.91 -5.12 -2.10
CA ASN A 33 12.71 -5.33 -3.31
C ASN A 33 12.51 -6.78 -3.79
N PRO A 34 11.85 -7.01 -4.94
CA PRO A 34 11.65 -8.39 -5.45
C PRO A 34 12.95 -9.07 -5.88
N ASN A 35 14.04 -8.33 -6.04
CA ASN A 35 15.38 -8.85 -6.34
C ASN A 35 16.16 -9.11 -5.04
N ILE A 36 15.65 -9.96 -4.19
CA ILE A 36 16.30 -10.30 -2.92
C ILE A 36 17.66 -10.94 -3.16
N PRO A 37 18.70 -10.59 -2.36
CA PRO A 37 20.00 -11.27 -2.43
C PRO A 37 19.85 -12.78 -2.21
N GLY A 38 20.54 -13.57 -3.02
CA GLY A 38 20.55 -15.04 -2.89
C GLY A 38 19.56 -15.78 -3.78
N ASN A 39 18.87 -15.13 -4.72
CA ASN A 39 17.87 -15.72 -5.62
C ASN A 39 16.68 -16.42 -4.92
N GLU A 40 16.44 -16.12 -3.65
CA GLU A 40 15.29 -16.65 -2.91
C GLU A 40 14.06 -15.79 -3.19
N LYS A 41 13.31 -16.16 -4.21
CA LYS A 41 12.05 -15.47 -4.51
C LYS A 41 11.06 -15.71 -3.36
N LEU A 42 10.52 -14.61 -2.81
CA LEU A 42 9.38 -14.71 -1.90
C LEU A 42 8.12 -15.04 -2.71
N ASP A 43 7.31 -15.93 -2.15
CA ASP A 43 5.99 -16.24 -2.67
C ASP A 43 4.95 -16.26 -1.53
N ARG A 44 3.68 -16.42 -1.90
CA ARG A 44 2.60 -16.47 -0.91
C ARG A 44 2.79 -17.58 0.12
N LYS A 45 3.37 -18.74 -0.27
CA LYS A 45 3.53 -19.91 0.61
C LYS A 45 4.49 -19.62 1.76
N PHE A 46 5.52 -18.84 1.47
CA PHE A 46 6.44 -18.36 2.48
C PHE A 46 5.73 -17.48 3.51
N LEU A 47 4.91 -16.55 3.05
CA LEU A 47 4.11 -15.69 3.93
C LEU A 47 3.03 -16.49 4.68
N ASP A 48 2.40 -17.47 4.06
CA ASP A 48 1.41 -18.34 4.69
C ASP A 48 1.98 -19.15 5.87
N GLN A 49 3.23 -19.61 5.75
CA GLN A 49 3.90 -20.34 6.80
C GLN A 49 4.21 -19.47 8.03
N ALA A 50 4.57 -18.22 7.79
CA ALA A 50 4.92 -17.29 8.86
C ALA A 50 3.70 -16.62 9.50
N PHE A 51 2.64 -16.36 8.70
CA PHE A 51 1.46 -15.61 9.12
C PHE A 51 0.17 -16.31 8.66
N PRO A 52 -0.16 -17.48 9.23
CA PRO A 52 -1.32 -18.25 8.80
C PRO A 52 -2.65 -17.54 9.10
N ASP A 53 -2.68 -16.71 10.13
CA ASP A 53 -3.90 -16.07 10.65
C ASP A 53 -4.04 -14.58 10.31
N LYS A 54 -3.02 -13.97 9.68
CA LYS A 54 -3.06 -12.56 9.27
C LYS A 54 -3.00 -12.42 7.76
N ALA A 55 -3.71 -11.45 7.21
CA ALA A 55 -3.61 -11.09 5.81
C ALA A 55 -2.38 -10.19 5.60
N ILE A 56 -1.55 -10.54 4.64
CA ILE A 56 -0.30 -9.83 4.35
C ILE A 56 -0.40 -9.16 3.00
N TYR A 57 -0.09 -7.86 2.96
CA TYR A 57 0.04 -7.08 1.73
C TYR A 57 1.37 -6.31 1.77
N ILE A 58 2.28 -6.62 0.86
CA ILE A 58 3.60 -5.99 0.76
C ILE A 58 3.72 -5.38 -0.62
N TYR A 59 3.79 -4.05 -0.72
CA TYR A 59 4.08 -3.40 -2.00
C TYR A 59 5.58 -3.17 -2.19
N ASP A 60 6.04 -3.25 -3.44
CA ASP A 60 7.42 -3.03 -3.77
C ASP A 60 7.80 -1.53 -3.72
N PHE A 61 9.09 -1.24 -3.79
CA PHE A 61 9.61 0.13 -3.72
C PHE A 61 9.17 1.01 -4.92
N THR A 62 8.68 0.39 -6.00
CA THR A 62 8.16 1.11 -7.18
C THR A 62 6.66 1.39 -7.07
N ILE A 63 5.97 0.78 -6.09
CA ILE A 63 4.51 0.78 -5.91
C ILE A 63 3.70 0.20 -7.09
N HIS A 64 4.39 -0.44 -8.04
CA HIS A 64 3.77 -1.10 -9.20
C HIS A 64 3.49 -2.59 -8.99
N HIS A 65 4.07 -3.18 -7.96
CA HIS A 65 3.92 -4.59 -7.63
C HIS A 65 3.55 -4.77 -6.16
N ALA A 66 2.80 -5.83 -5.87
CA ALA A 66 2.57 -6.27 -4.51
C ALA A 66 2.73 -7.79 -4.39
N LEU A 67 3.15 -8.22 -3.20
CA LEU A 67 3.15 -9.62 -2.80
C LEU A 67 2.16 -9.80 -1.65
N VAL A 68 1.27 -10.77 -1.77
CA VAL A 68 0.23 -11.08 -0.79
C VAL A 68 0.20 -12.55 -0.43
N ASN A 69 -0.31 -12.87 0.75
CA ASN A 69 -0.49 -14.25 1.17
C ASN A 69 -1.87 -14.81 0.80
N SER A 70 -2.11 -16.10 1.09
CA SER A 70 -3.36 -16.78 0.77
C SER A 70 -4.57 -16.20 1.50
N LYS A 71 -4.41 -15.71 2.74
CA LYS A 71 -5.50 -15.06 3.48
C LYS A 71 -5.93 -13.76 2.81
N ALA A 72 -4.98 -12.93 2.38
CA ALA A 72 -5.27 -11.70 1.64
C ALA A 72 -5.98 -11.97 0.30
N LEU A 73 -5.53 -12.97 -0.46
CA LEU A 73 -6.20 -13.40 -1.70
C LEU A 73 -7.63 -13.85 -1.43
N THR A 74 -7.85 -14.61 -0.36
CA THR A 74 -9.18 -15.10 0.02
C THR A 74 -10.13 -13.95 0.38
N LEU A 75 -9.66 -12.98 1.18
CA LEU A 75 -10.45 -11.79 1.54
C LEU A 75 -10.80 -10.94 0.32
N ALA A 76 -9.91 -10.88 -0.66
CA ALA A 76 -10.14 -10.17 -1.93
C ALA A 76 -10.95 -10.98 -2.96
N GLY A 77 -11.31 -12.24 -2.66
CA GLY A 77 -12.04 -13.12 -3.57
C GLY A 77 -11.23 -13.56 -4.78
N ILE A 78 -9.89 -13.56 -4.68
CA ILE A 78 -8.99 -13.93 -5.78
C ILE A 78 -8.69 -15.42 -5.75
N HIS A 79 -8.93 -16.09 -6.89
CA HIS A 79 -8.72 -17.52 -7.09
C HIS A 79 -8.20 -17.81 -8.51
N SER A 80 -7.97 -19.07 -8.84
CA SER A 80 -7.46 -19.49 -10.16
C SER A 80 -8.32 -19.01 -11.35
N GLY A 81 -9.63 -18.88 -11.15
CA GLY A 81 -10.59 -18.38 -12.15
C GLY A 81 -10.74 -16.87 -12.22
N THR A 82 -10.10 -16.12 -11.34
CA THR A 82 -10.17 -14.64 -11.35
C THR A 82 -9.50 -14.09 -12.60
N ALA A 83 -10.20 -13.24 -13.34
CA ALA A 83 -9.65 -12.58 -14.52
C ALA A 83 -8.70 -11.45 -14.12
N ASP A 84 -7.68 -11.21 -14.95
CA ASP A 84 -6.82 -10.05 -14.79
C ASP A 84 -7.61 -8.76 -15.07
N PRO A 85 -7.43 -7.70 -14.27
CA PRO A 85 -8.04 -6.42 -14.55
C PRO A 85 -7.36 -5.73 -15.74
N PRO A 86 -8.03 -4.80 -16.43
CA PRO A 86 -7.41 -4.01 -17.47
C PRO A 86 -6.14 -3.30 -16.95
N GLY A 87 -5.01 -3.51 -17.62
CA GLY A 87 -3.72 -2.91 -17.23
C GLY A 87 -3.04 -3.54 -16.03
N GLY A 88 -3.50 -4.69 -15.54
CA GLY A 88 -2.89 -5.40 -14.42
C GLY A 88 -2.82 -6.90 -14.63
N LYS A 89 -2.05 -7.59 -13.79
CA LYS A 89 -1.89 -9.04 -13.86
C LYS A 89 -1.73 -9.66 -12.48
N GLY A 90 -2.59 -10.61 -12.14
CA GLY A 90 -2.38 -11.55 -11.04
C GLY A 90 -1.54 -12.73 -11.52
N VAL A 91 -0.31 -12.84 -11.01
CA VAL A 91 0.60 -13.92 -11.46
C VAL A 91 0.09 -15.26 -10.98
N LYS A 92 -0.05 -16.21 -11.91
CA LYS A 92 -0.49 -17.58 -11.63
C LYS A 92 0.65 -18.56 -11.88
N ASP A 93 0.69 -19.60 -11.08
CA ASP A 93 1.58 -20.74 -11.30
C ASP A 93 1.23 -21.41 -12.63
N ILE A 94 2.23 -21.63 -13.48
CA ILE A 94 2.05 -22.13 -14.84
C ILE A 94 1.54 -23.59 -14.90
N VAL A 95 1.75 -24.35 -13.85
CA VAL A 95 1.38 -25.77 -13.79
C VAL A 95 0.02 -25.93 -13.17
N THR A 96 -0.25 -25.25 -12.05
CA THR A 96 -1.47 -25.42 -11.27
C THR A 96 -2.56 -24.41 -11.61
N GLY A 97 -2.20 -23.28 -12.20
CA GLY A 97 -3.10 -22.14 -12.42
C GLY A 97 -3.46 -21.35 -11.15
N GLU A 98 -2.91 -21.72 -10.01
CA GLU A 98 -3.17 -21.05 -8.74
C GLU A 98 -2.44 -19.71 -8.65
N PRO A 99 -3.04 -18.67 -8.02
CA PRO A 99 -2.36 -17.39 -7.79
C PRO A 99 -1.08 -17.58 -6.97
N THR A 100 0.00 -16.98 -7.40
CA THR A 100 1.30 -17.03 -6.67
C THR A 100 1.36 -16.06 -5.50
N GLY A 101 0.44 -15.10 -5.44
CA GLY A 101 0.45 -13.98 -4.52
C GLY A 101 1.09 -12.72 -5.10
N GLU A 102 1.74 -12.80 -6.25
CA GLU A 102 2.31 -11.64 -6.93
C GLU A 102 1.25 -10.93 -7.76
N LEU A 103 1.08 -9.63 -7.52
CA LEU A 103 0.13 -8.75 -8.20
C LEU A 103 0.92 -7.63 -8.89
N ILE A 104 0.58 -7.35 -10.15
CA ILE A 104 1.31 -6.40 -10.99
C ILE A 104 0.34 -5.32 -11.44
N GLU A 105 0.78 -4.06 -11.35
CA GLU A 105 0.05 -2.87 -11.79
C GLU A 105 -1.39 -2.84 -11.20
N MET A 106 -2.40 -2.70 -12.05
CA MET A 106 -3.80 -2.59 -11.63
C MET A 106 -4.33 -3.79 -10.84
N ALA A 107 -3.64 -4.94 -10.87
CA ALA A 107 -4.04 -6.08 -10.05
C ALA A 107 -3.79 -5.85 -8.55
N THR A 108 -2.91 -4.93 -8.18
CA THR A 108 -2.68 -4.55 -6.77
C THR A 108 -3.95 -4.01 -6.13
N ALA A 109 -4.76 -3.26 -6.89
CA ALA A 109 -6.03 -2.70 -6.43
C ALA A 109 -7.10 -3.77 -6.11
N LEU A 110 -6.97 -4.99 -6.64
CA LEU A 110 -7.90 -6.08 -6.28
C LEU A 110 -7.82 -6.45 -4.80
N VAL A 111 -6.65 -6.25 -4.18
CA VAL A 111 -6.45 -6.51 -2.75
C VAL A 111 -6.45 -5.22 -1.94
N SER A 112 -5.80 -4.14 -2.38
CA SER A 112 -5.70 -2.92 -1.58
C SER A 112 -7.07 -2.33 -1.21
N ARG A 113 -8.07 -2.43 -2.08
CA ARG A 113 -9.45 -1.96 -1.82
C ARG A 113 -10.21 -2.71 -0.73
N VAL A 114 -9.76 -3.89 -0.30
CA VAL A 114 -10.37 -4.65 0.79
C VAL A 114 -9.60 -4.54 2.10
N ILE A 115 -8.48 -3.83 2.10
CA ILE A 115 -7.75 -3.45 3.30
C ILE A 115 -8.56 -2.37 4.02
N PRO A 116 -8.88 -2.53 5.32
CA PRO A 116 -9.57 -1.49 6.07
C PRO A 116 -8.77 -0.18 6.06
N PRO A 117 -9.43 0.96 5.85
CA PRO A 117 -8.75 2.25 5.93
C PRO A 117 -8.25 2.52 7.35
N TYR A 118 -7.12 3.18 7.47
CA TYR A 118 -6.65 3.69 8.75
C TYR A 118 -7.61 4.75 9.29
N ASP A 119 -7.75 4.82 10.60
CA ASP A 119 -8.53 5.85 11.23
C ASP A 119 -7.89 7.25 11.12
N ALA A 120 -8.66 8.29 11.47
CA ALA A 120 -8.20 9.67 11.37
C ALA A 120 -7.01 9.97 12.29
N GLU A 121 -6.91 9.32 13.44
CA GLU A 121 -5.82 9.51 14.39
C GLU A 121 -4.51 8.96 13.83
N ILE A 122 -4.53 7.75 13.27
CA ILE A 122 -3.38 7.13 12.62
C ILE A 122 -2.91 7.98 11.44
N ASN A 123 -3.83 8.41 10.57
CA ASN A 123 -3.51 9.26 9.43
C ASN A 123 -2.91 10.61 9.87
N GLY A 124 -3.48 11.24 10.90
CA GLY A 124 -2.94 12.47 11.47
C GLY A 124 -1.53 12.30 12.03
N ASN A 125 -1.28 11.22 12.77
CA ASN A 125 0.03 10.90 13.32
C ASN A 125 1.06 10.63 12.23
N ALA A 126 0.67 9.93 11.16
CA ALA A 126 1.53 9.69 9.99
C ALA A 126 1.91 11.00 9.29
N LEU A 127 0.97 11.92 9.12
CA LEU A 127 1.25 13.24 8.53
C LEU A 127 2.18 14.07 9.43
N ARG A 128 1.96 14.13 10.75
CA ARG A 128 2.86 14.81 11.70
C ARG A 128 4.28 14.25 11.62
N TYR A 129 4.40 12.94 11.58
CA TYR A 129 5.70 12.28 11.43
C TYR A 129 6.38 12.68 10.12
N SER A 130 5.63 12.67 8.99
CA SER A 130 6.15 13.03 7.67
C SER A 130 6.63 14.48 7.62
N ILE A 131 5.86 15.43 8.18
CA ILE A 131 6.25 16.84 8.29
C ILE A 131 7.53 16.97 9.11
N ALA A 132 7.60 16.33 10.27
CA ALA A 132 8.79 16.37 11.12
C ALA A 132 10.02 15.80 10.40
N ARG A 133 9.87 14.73 9.63
CA ARG A 133 10.95 14.15 8.81
C ARG A 133 11.41 15.11 7.72
N CYS A 134 10.49 15.76 7.02
CA CYS A 134 10.83 16.79 6.03
C CYS A 134 11.68 17.89 6.67
N HIS A 135 11.27 18.41 7.80
CA HIS A 135 12.00 19.48 8.51
C HIS A 135 13.39 19.06 8.98
N GLN A 136 13.59 17.80 9.41
CA GLN A 136 14.91 17.27 9.76
C GLN A 136 15.93 17.37 8.62
N TYR A 137 15.46 17.31 7.37
CA TYR A 137 16.27 17.44 6.16
C TYR A 137 16.24 18.85 5.55
N GLY A 138 15.62 19.82 6.22
CA GLY A 138 15.47 21.18 5.72
C GLY A 138 14.49 21.33 4.56
N ILE A 139 13.61 20.34 4.37
CA ILE A 139 12.57 20.36 3.33
C ILE A 139 11.38 21.15 3.86
N THR A 140 11.02 22.23 3.16
CA THR A 140 9.91 23.12 3.51
C THR A 140 8.78 23.12 2.47
N SER A 141 8.98 22.39 1.36
CA SER A 141 8.01 22.28 0.28
C SER A 141 8.03 20.87 -0.28
N VAL A 142 6.87 20.31 -0.57
CA VAL A 142 6.71 19.00 -1.20
C VAL A 142 5.67 19.05 -2.32
N GLN A 143 5.76 18.12 -3.23
CA GLN A 143 4.78 17.89 -4.27
C GLN A 143 4.13 16.52 -4.04
N GLU A 144 2.83 16.52 -3.76
CA GLU A 144 2.02 15.31 -3.70
C GLU A 144 1.53 14.96 -5.10
N ALA A 145 2.03 13.87 -5.66
CA ALA A 145 1.78 13.50 -7.05
C ALA A 145 0.48 12.71 -7.26
N SER A 146 -0.15 12.23 -6.19
CA SER A 146 -1.31 11.33 -6.24
C SER A 146 -2.34 11.64 -5.15
N GLY A 147 -2.63 12.92 -4.97
CA GLY A 147 -3.57 13.39 -3.95
C GLY A 147 -4.97 12.80 -4.13
N THR A 148 -5.53 12.32 -3.02
CA THR A 148 -6.91 11.83 -2.93
C THR A 148 -7.78 12.83 -2.18
N PRO A 149 -9.12 12.81 -2.31
CA PRO A 149 -10.00 13.65 -1.51
C PRO A 149 -9.76 13.53 0.00
N THR A 150 -9.58 12.33 0.52
CA THR A 150 -9.25 12.10 1.94
C THR A 150 -7.93 12.76 2.35
N LEU A 151 -6.90 12.66 1.53
CA LEU A 151 -5.62 13.29 1.80
C LEU A 151 -5.71 14.82 1.74
N LEU A 152 -6.46 15.37 0.78
CA LEU A 152 -6.72 16.81 0.68
C LEU A 152 -7.47 17.32 1.91
N GLN A 153 -8.47 16.59 2.38
CA GLN A 153 -9.19 16.94 3.59
C GLN A 153 -8.24 16.97 4.79
N LEU A 154 -7.37 15.99 4.93
CA LEU A 154 -6.38 15.92 6.00
C LEU A 154 -5.41 17.12 5.95
N TYR A 155 -4.91 17.48 4.77
CA TYR A 155 -4.07 18.68 4.62
C TYR A 155 -4.83 19.95 5.02
N ASN A 156 -6.08 20.08 4.62
CA ASN A 156 -6.92 21.21 4.96
C ASN A 156 -7.16 21.31 6.49
N GLU A 157 -7.42 20.20 7.17
CA GLU A 157 -7.56 20.14 8.63
C GLU A 157 -6.27 20.59 9.34
N PHE A 158 -5.11 20.13 8.85
CA PHE A 158 -3.80 20.50 9.38
C PHE A 158 -3.43 21.97 9.12
N ASP A 159 -3.84 22.53 7.98
CA ASP A 159 -3.65 23.95 7.68
C ASP A 159 -4.51 24.81 8.61
N HIS A 160 -5.79 24.48 8.78
CA HIS A 160 -6.67 25.19 9.70
C HIS A 160 -6.21 25.12 11.17
N SER A 161 -5.66 24.00 11.59
CA SER A 161 -5.08 23.84 12.94
C SER A 161 -3.69 24.43 13.10
N GLN A 162 -3.09 24.98 12.02
CA GLN A 162 -1.73 25.50 11.96
C GLN A 162 -0.65 24.44 12.23
N GLU A 163 -0.97 23.17 12.00
CA GLU A 163 -0.02 22.06 12.08
C GLU A 163 0.68 21.79 10.75
N LEU A 164 0.12 22.24 9.62
CA LEU A 164 0.75 22.09 8.29
C LEU A 164 1.86 23.13 8.07
N ASN A 165 2.99 22.92 8.69
CA ASN A 165 4.17 23.80 8.56
C ASN A 165 5.03 23.41 7.34
N LEU A 166 4.39 23.08 6.22
CA LEU A 166 5.00 22.60 4.99
C LEU A 166 4.17 23.13 3.82
N PHE A 167 4.82 23.68 2.79
CA PHE A 167 4.11 24.01 1.57
C PHE A 167 3.85 22.71 0.76
N VAL A 168 2.59 22.42 0.49
CA VAL A 168 2.18 21.21 -0.26
C VAL A 168 1.53 21.63 -1.57
N MET A 169 2.09 21.18 -2.70
CA MET A 169 1.45 21.26 -4.00
C MET A 169 0.86 19.87 -4.33
N THR A 170 -0.44 19.79 -4.48
CA THR A 170 -1.12 18.53 -4.71
C THR A 170 -1.57 18.39 -6.16
N HIS A 171 -1.27 17.25 -6.78
CA HIS A 171 -1.81 16.80 -8.04
C HIS A 171 -2.94 15.81 -7.76
N ILE A 172 -4.13 16.15 -8.22
CA ILE A 172 -5.30 15.28 -8.02
C ILE A 172 -5.39 14.30 -9.20
N VAL A 173 -5.57 13.02 -8.88
CA VAL A 173 -5.75 11.99 -9.90
C VAL A 173 -7.13 12.12 -10.52
N TRP A 174 -7.16 12.48 -11.82
CA TRP A 174 -8.38 12.69 -12.57
C TRP A 174 -8.85 11.43 -13.28
N GLY A 175 -10.15 11.13 -13.14
CA GLY A 175 -10.88 10.21 -14.03
C GLY A 175 -10.37 8.77 -14.04
N SER A 176 -9.67 8.34 -13.04
CA SER A 176 -9.13 7.01 -13.05
C SER A 176 -9.80 6.10 -12.04
N GLU A 177 -10.71 5.30 -12.53
CA GLU A 177 -11.02 4.03 -11.88
C GLU A 177 -9.75 3.13 -11.77
N LYS A 178 -8.60 3.64 -12.24
CA LYS A 178 -7.38 2.87 -12.44
C LYS A 178 -6.48 2.78 -11.21
N TRP A 179 -6.48 3.80 -10.35
CA TRP A 179 -5.54 3.89 -9.23
C TRP A 179 -6.19 3.59 -7.88
N GLY A 180 -7.35 2.93 -7.87
CA GLY A 180 -7.96 2.44 -6.66
C GLY A 180 -9.06 3.34 -6.15
N ASP A 181 -9.03 3.69 -4.92
CA ASP A 181 -10.17 3.75 -4.07
C ASP A 181 -10.91 5.08 -4.08
N GLU A 182 -10.25 6.18 -4.44
CA GLU A 182 -10.87 7.50 -4.44
C GLU A 182 -10.55 8.24 -5.74
N THR A 183 -11.55 8.44 -6.59
CA THR A 183 -11.42 9.19 -7.84
C THR A 183 -12.34 10.40 -7.84
N VAL A 184 -11.82 11.50 -8.34
CA VAL A 184 -12.63 12.67 -8.67
C VAL A 184 -13.25 12.45 -10.04
N SER A 185 -14.56 12.31 -10.13
CA SER A 185 -15.26 11.91 -11.36
C SER A 185 -15.57 13.05 -12.30
N GLY A 186 -15.50 14.31 -11.86
CA GLY A 186 -15.82 15.47 -12.64
C GLY A 186 -15.04 16.73 -12.25
N LEU A 187 -15.03 17.72 -13.12
CA LEU A 187 -14.34 19.00 -12.87
C LEU A 187 -14.95 19.74 -11.66
N ASP A 188 -16.26 19.65 -11.50
CA ASP A 188 -16.97 20.30 -10.39
C ASP A 188 -16.59 19.65 -9.05
N ASP A 189 -16.42 18.32 -9.01
CA ASP A 189 -15.93 17.60 -7.83
C ASP A 189 -14.49 18.00 -7.51
N LEU A 190 -13.68 18.20 -8.54
CA LEU A 190 -12.29 18.65 -8.40
C LEU A 190 -12.19 20.07 -7.80
N ILE A 191 -13.09 20.98 -8.20
CA ILE A 191 -13.12 22.36 -7.70
C ILE A 191 -13.66 22.41 -6.27
N ALA A 192 -14.52 21.46 -5.89
CA ALA A 192 -15.13 21.37 -4.56
C ALA A 192 -14.23 20.68 -3.53
N ALA A 193 -13.24 19.90 -3.94
CA ALA A 193 -12.28 19.22 -3.07
C ALA A 193 -11.15 20.13 -2.64
#